data_2fdd0bd2e957e10b9afbc25e0af4a385
#
_entry.id   2fdd0bd2e957e10b9afbc25e0af4a385
#
_cell.length_a   1.000
_cell.length_b   1.000
_cell.length_c   1.000
_cell.angle_alpha   90.00
_cell.angle_beta   90.00
_cell.angle_gamma   90.00
#
_symmetry.space_group_name_H-M   'P 1'
#
loop_
_entity.id
_entity.type
_entity.pdbx_description
1 polymer ?
#
loop_
_entity_poly.entity_id
_entity_poly.type
_entity_poly.pdbx_seq_one_letter_code
_entity_poly.pdbx_strand_id
1 'polypeptide(L)'
;GLMNELWRVLDEADVVMGYNSAGFDYPWIVGELMVEGFTKPSPVKHIDLYQTMKRNNRFLSRKLDYVSERLLGDKKIDVNTMTLAIECASSDPEVAAKAWAKMKRYSIKDTKLLFPLFETVKSYVKMPHPLTEGDDACHSCGSEDLQKRGFHVTRTARYQRLRCNGCGSWFHGTTRIPASNVRAL
;
A
#
# COMPACT_ATOMS: atom_id res chain seq x y z
N GLY A 1 7.94 -0.15 -26.28
CA GLY A 1 6.61 -0.74 -26.09
C GLY A 1 6.18 -0.67 -24.62
N LEU A 2 4.93 -1.01 -24.33
CA LEU A 2 4.32 -0.93 -23.00
C LEU A 2 5.15 -1.64 -21.91
N MET A 3 5.65 -2.84 -22.19
CA MET A 3 6.45 -3.61 -21.22
C MET A 3 7.76 -2.92 -20.85
N ASN A 4 8.41 -2.26 -21.80
CA ASN A 4 9.64 -1.51 -21.54
C ASN A 4 9.39 -0.29 -20.63
N GLU A 5 8.29 0.43 -20.85
CA GLU A 5 7.89 1.54 -19.97
C GLU A 5 7.52 1.07 -18.58
N LEU A 6 6.78 -0.04 -18.49
CA LEU A 6 6.40 -0.64 -17.22
C LEU A 6 7.62 -1.12 -16.43
N TRP A 7 8.58 -1.78 -17.10
CA TRP A 7 9.84 -2.19 -16.51
C TRP A 7 10.60 -0.98 -15.94
N ARG A 8 10.74 0.09 -16.75
CA ARG A 8 11.44 1.31 -16.35
C ARG A 8 10.80 1.96 -15.13
N VAL A 9 9.46 2.11 -15.13
CA VAL A 9 8.74 2.69 -14.00
C VAL A 9 8.93 1.87 -12.71
N LEU A 10 8.94 0.54 -12.83
CA LEU A 10 9.18 -0.33 -11.67
C LEU A 10 10.64 -0.30 -11.20
N ASP A 11 11.59 -0.17 -12.14
CA ASP A 11 13.03 -0.10 -11.83
C ASP A 11 13.42 1.22 -11.14
N GLU A 12 12.76 2.30 -11.51
CA GLU A 12 12.95 3.64 -10.91
C GLU A 12 12.20 3.82 -9.57
N ALA A 13 11.22 2.95 -9.27
CA ALA A 13 10.36 3.13 -8.11
C ALA A 13 11.00 2.62 -6.81
N ASP A 14 11.05 3.45 -5.78
CA ASP A 14 11.40 3.03 -4.42
C ASP A 14 10.25 2.28 -3.73
N VAL A 15 9.01 2.72 -4.00
CA VAL A 15 7.80 2.20 -3.37
C VAL A 15 6.67 2.09 -4.40
N VAL A 16 5.98 0.96 -4.39
CA VAL A 16 4.73 0.75 -5.13
C VAL A 16 3.58 0.65 -4.14
N MET A 17 2.53 1.43 -4.39
CA MET A 17 1.30 1.34 -3.61
C MET A 17 0.19 0.68 -4.42
N GLY A 18 -0.56 -0.21 -3.77
CA GLY A 18 -1.66 -0.91 -4.41
C GLY A 18 -2.66 -1.51 -3.43
N TYR A 19 -3.62 -2.25 -3.98
CA TYR A 19 -4.62 -2.98 -3.22
C TYR A 19 -4.56 -4.47 -3.60
N ASN A 20 -3.96 -5.28 -2.75
CA ASN A 20 -3.58 -6.68 -3.01
C ASN A 20 -2.54 -6.84 -4.15
N SER A 21 -1.87 -5.76 -4.51
CA SER A 21 -0.94 -5.74 -5.64
C SER A 21 0.31 -6.58 -5.39
N ALA A 22 0.79 -6.64 -4.16
CA ALA A 22 1.94 -7.48 -3.78
C ALA A 22 1.65 -8.98 -3.94
N GLY A 23 0.39 -9.39 -3.79
CA GLY A 23 -0.03 -10.79 -3.91
C GLY A 23 -0.58 -11.16 -5.29
N PHE A 24 -0.92 -10.19 -6.13
CA PHE A 24 -1.57 -10.44 -7.41
C PHE A 24 -0.91 -9.68 -8.56
N ASP A 25 -1.09 -8.36 -8.66
CA ASP A 25 -0.66 -7.60 -9.85
C ASP A 25 0.85 -7.66 -10.08
N TYR A 26 1.64 -7.45 -9.03
CA TYR A 26 3.10 -7.40 -9.14
C TYR A 26 3.72 -8.74 -9.58
N PRO A 27 3.35 -9.90 -9.01
CA PRO A 27 3.83 -11.19 -9.51
C PRO A 27 3.48 -11.46 -10.97
N TRP A 28 2.27 -11.09 -11.41
CA TRP A 28 1.86 -11.21 -12.82
C TRP A 28 2.74 -10.35 -13.72
N ILE A 29 2.92 -9.07 -13.38
CA ILE A 29 3.78 -8.15 -14.15
C ILE A 29 5.20 -8.70 -14.26
N VAL A 30 5.79 -9.14 -13.15
CA VAL A 30 7.15 -9.70 -13.17
C VAL A 30 7.23 -10.98 -14.02
N GLY A 31 6.18 -11.80 -13.98
CA GLY A 31 6.09 -12.99 -14.84
C GLY A 31 6.10 -12.65 -16.32
N GLU A 32 5.28 -11.69 -16.75
CA GLU A 32 5.24 -11.23 -18.15
C GLU A 32 6.55 -10.57 -18.58
N LEU A 33 7.16 -9.76 -17.71
CA LEU A 33 8.49 -9.19 -17.97
C LEU A 33 9.54 -10.28 -18.20
N MET A 34 9.49 -11.36 -17.43
CA MET A 34 10.40 -12.51 -17.61
C MET A 34 10.15 -13.22 -18.94
N VAL A 35 8.90 -13.43 -19.34
CA VAL A 35 8.53 -14.03 -20.62
C VAL A 35 9.04 -13.19 -21.80
N GLU A 36 8.96 -11.87 -21.69
CA GLU A 36 9.46 -10.91 -22.69
C GLU A 36 10.99 -10.72 -22.65
N GLY A 37 11.71 -11.44 -21.80
CA GLY A 37 13.17 -11.43 -21.72
C GLY A 37 13.78 -10.23 -20.96
N PHE A 38 12.98 -9.49 -20.20
CA PHE A 38 13.50 -8.44 -19.33
C PHE A 38 14.22 -9.02 -18.10
N THR A 39 15.26 -8.35 -17.66
CA THR A 39 15.85 -8.60 -16.35
C THR A 39 14.86 -8.18 -15.25
N LYS A 40 15.00 -8.76 -14.07
CA LYS A 40 14.18 -8.35 -12.92
C LYS A 40 14.45 -6.87 -12.62
N PRO A 41 13.39 -6.03 -12.46
CA PRO A 41 13.56 -4.65 -12.01
C PRO A 41 14.14 -4.58 -10.60
N SER A 42 14.63 -3.43 -10.21
CA SER A 42 15.17 -3.14 -8.87
C SER A 42 14.18 -3.57 -7.77
N PRO A 43 14.67 -4.03 -6.60
CA PRO A 43 13.78 -4.41 -5.51
C PRO A 43 12.92 -3.24 -5.06
N VAL A 44 11.63 -3.34 -5.24
CA VAL A 44 10.64 -2.34 -4.85
C VAL A 44 9.95 -2.74 -3.55
N LYS A 45 9.67 -1.76 -2.69
CA LYS A 45 8.89 -1.97 -1.48
C LYS A 45 7.41 -1.71 -1.74
N HIS A 46 6.54 -2.45 -1.04
CA HIS A 46 5.11 -2.38 -1.26
C HIS A 46 4.37 -1.75 -0.08
N ILE A 47 3.50 -0.78 -0.37
CA ILE A 47 2.39 -0.36 0.49
C ILE A 47 1.14 -1.03 -0.04
N ASP A 48 0.78 -2.17 0.56
CA ASP A 48 -0.43 -2.91 0.18
C ASP A 48 -1.56 -2.60 1.17
N LEU A 49 -2.54 -1.82 0.69
CA LEU A 49 -3.65 -1.36 1.51
C LEU A 49 -4.59 -2.51 1.90
N TYR A 50 -4.72 -3.55 1.06
CA TYR A 50 -5.47 -4.76 1.43
C TYR A 50 -4.84 -5.45 2.64
N GLN A 51 -3.51 -5.56 2.68
CA GLN A 51 -2.80 -6.16 3.82
C GLN A 51 -2.95 -5.30 5.07
N THR A 52 -3.00 -3.97 4.93
CA THR A 52 -3.29 -3.05 6.03
C THR A 52 -4.68 -3.32 6.60
N MET A 53 -5.70 -3.44 5.74
CA MET A 53 -7.06 -3.77 6.17
C MET A 53 -7.14 -5.16 6.83
N LYS A 54 -6.40 -6.13 6.29
CA LYS A 54 -6.39 -7.51 6.82
C LYS A 54 -5.78 -7.59 8.22
N ARG A 55 -4.74 -6.82 8.50
CA ARG A 55 -4.00 -6.88 9.78
C ARG A 55 -4.69 -6.14 10.91
N ASN A 56 -5.19 -4.95 10.62
CA ASN A 56 -5.58 -3.99 11.65
C ASN A 56 -7.10 -3.92 11.86
N ASN A 57 -7.90 -4.42 10.90
CA ASN A 57 -9.33 -4.17 10.88
C ASN A 57 -10.16 -5.43 10.62
N ARG A 58 -11.39 -5.41 11.12
CA ARG A 58 -12.41 -6.44 10.91
C ARG A 58 -13.59 -5.86 10.12
N PHE A 59 -13.39 -5.64 8.82
CA PHE A 59 -14.49 -5.29 7.91
C PHE A 59 -15.28 -6.53 7.49
N LEU A 60 -16.57 -6.36 7.20
CA LEU A 60 -17.43 -7.43 6.65
C LEU A 60 -16.93 -7.90 5.30
N SER A 61 -16.38 -7.00 4.50
CA SER A 61 -15.68 -7.30 3.25
C SER A 61 -14.39 -6.47 3.17
N ARG A 62 -13.34 -7.06 2.60
CA ARG A 62 -12.07 -6.38 2.33
C ARG A 62 -11.91 -6.02 0.86
N LYS A 63 -12.98 -6.12 0.05
CA LYS A 63 -12.95 -5.65 -1.33
C LYS A 63 -12.76 -4.14 -1.36
N LEU A 64 -12.04 -3.63 -2.35
CA LEU A 64 -11.75 -2.20 -2.48
C LEU A 64 -13.03 -1.35 -2.53
N ASP A 65 -14.05 -1.82 -3.25
CA ASP A 65 -15.36 -1.17 -3.34
C ASP A 65 -16.00 -0.98 -1.96
N TYR A 66 -16.07 -2.04 -1.16
CA TYR A 66 -16.66 -1.98 0.18
C TYR A 66 -15.88 -1.04 1.10
N VAL A 67 -14.55 -1.14 1.07
CA VAL A 67 -13.67 -0.33 1.95
C VAL A 67 -13.70 1.14 1.53
N SER A 68 -13.66 1.45 0.24
CA SER A 68 -13.73 2.83 -0.26
C SER A 68 -15.10 3.47 0.01
N GLU A 69 -16.20 2.74 -0.17
CA GLU A 69 -17.52 3.24 0.18
C GLU A 69 -17.63 3.58 1.67
N ARG A 70 -17.10 2.71 2.54
CA ARG A 70 -17.19 2.90 4.00
C ARG A 70 -16.29 4.01 4.53
N LEU A 71 -15.13 4.22 3.95
CA LEU A 71 -14.13 5.16 4.45
C LEU A 71 -14.14 6.50 3.71
N LEU A 72 -14.47 6.49 2.41
CA LEU A 72 -14.45 7.68 1.56
C LEU A 72 -15.84 8.13 1.12
N GLY A 73 -16.88 7.31 1.31
CA GLY A 73 -18.22 7.56 0.76
C GLY A 73 -18.30 7.43 -0.76
N ASP A 74 -17.22 6.98 -1.41
CA ASP A 74 -17.17 6.84 -2.87
C ASP A 74 -17.59 5.45 -3.30
N LYS A 75 -18.64 5.39 -4.12
CA LYS A 75 -19.14 4.13 -4.67
C LYS A 75 -18.35 3.73 -5.90
N LYS A 76 -17.95 2.49 -5.93
CA LYS A 76 -17.36 1.86 -7.11
C LYS A 76 -18.33 1.84 -8.29
N ILE A 77 -17.78 1.82 -9.50
CA ILE A 77 -18.56 1.44 -10.67
C ILE A 77 -18.92 -0.04 -10.51
N ASP A 78 -20.22 -0.34 -10.46
CA ASP A 78 -20.68 -1.73 -10.39
C ASP A 78 -20.36 -2.44 -11.71
N VAL A 79 -19.41 -3.35 -11.66
CA VAL A 79 -18.93 -4.11 -12.81
C VAL A 79 -18.72 -5.55 -12.39
N ASN A 80 -19.38 -6.45 -13.11
CA ASN A 80 -19.00 -7.86 -13.05
C ASN A 80 -17.67 -8.03 -13.79
N THR A 81 -16.57 -8.09 -13.05
CA THR A 81 -15.21 -8.16 -13.62
C THR A 81 -14.98 -9.44 -14.43
N MET A 82 -15.62 -10.56 -14.06
CA MET A 82 -15.52 -11.81 -14.80
C MET A 82 -16.18 -11.70 -16.17
N THR A 83 -17.41 -11.20 -16.21
CA THR A 83 -18.12 -10.97 -17.49
C THR A 83 -17.35 -10.00 -18.38
N LEU A 84 -16.86 -8.91 -17.79
CA LEU A 84 -16.07 -7.92 -18.53
C LEU A 84 -14.76 -8.50 -19.08
N ALA A 85 -14.08 -9.37 -18.34
CA ALA A 85 -12.88 -10.05 -18.83
C ALA A 85 -13.17 -10.98 -20.02
N ILE A 86 -14.29 -11.71 -19.96
CA ILE A 86 -14.74 -12.56 -21.07
C ILE A 86 -15.06 -11.69 -22.31
N GLU A 87 -15.76 -10.58 -22.14
CA GLU A 87 -16.04 -9.64 -23.22
C GLU A 87 -14.78 -9.03 -23.84
N CYS A 88 -13.74 -8.74 -23.01
CA CYS A 88 -12.43 -8.27 -23.51
C CYS A 88 -11.72 -9.31 -24.39
N ALA A 89 -11.98 -10.59 -24.17
CA ALA A 89 -11.42 -11.70 -24.95
C ALA A 89 -12.34 -12.12 -26.12
N SER A 90 -13.41 -11.38 -26.40
CA SER A 90 -14.34 -11.68 -27.48
C SER A 90 -13.65 -11.69 -28.86
N SER A 91 -14.05 -12.61 -29.73
CA SER A 91 -13.62 -12.64 -31.12
C SER A 91 -14.29 -11.52 -31.96
N ASP A 92 -15.35 -10.91 -31.47
CA ASP A 92 -15.99 -9.74 -32.07
C ASP A 92 -15.20 -8.47 -31.68
N PRO A 93 -14.56 -7.77 -32.65
CA PRO A 93 -13.74 -6.59 -32.38
C PRO A 93 -14.52 -5.43 -31.74
N GLU A 94 -15.82 -5.26 -32.07
CA GLU A 94 -16.60 -4.18 -31.47
C GLU A 94 -16.94 -4.45 -30.02
N VAL A 95 -17.29 -5.70 -29.69
CA VAL A 95 -17.54 -6.14 -28.32
C VAL A 95 -16.26 -5.98 -27.49
N ALA A 96 -15.13 -6.50 -27.99
CA ALA A 96 -13.84 -6.40 -27.33
C ALA A 96 -13.42 -4.95 -27.09
N ALA A 97 -13.54 -4.06 -28.08
CA ALA A 97 -13.16 -2.65 -27.96
C ALA A 97 -14.00 -1.90 -26.90
N LYS A 98 -15.31 -2.13 -26.87
CA LYS A 98 -16.21 -1.55 -25.84
C LYS A 98 -15.87 -2.06 -24.45
N ALA A 99 -15.60 -3.36 -24.32
CA ALA A 99 -15.23 -3.99 -23.07
C ALA A 99 -13.88 -3.44 -22.54
N TRP A 100 -12.86 -3.34 -23.40
CA TRP A 100 -11.57 -2.75 -23.04
C TRP A 100 -11.69 -1.28 -22.63
N ALA A 101 -12.52 -0.48 -23.31
CA ALA A 101 -12.77 0.90 -22.91
C ALA A 101 -13.42 0.99 -21.51
N LYS A 102 -14.32 0.07 -21.17
CA LYS A 102 -14.95 -0.04 -19.86
C LYS A 102 -13.93 -0.50 -18.80
N MET A 103 -13.14 -1.53 -19.11
CA MET A 103 -12.08 -2.05 -18.23
C MET A 103 -11.06 -0.96 -17.90
N LYS A 104 -10.62 -0.20 -18.89
CA LYS A 104 -9.67 0.91 -18.69
C LYS A 104 -10.23 1.97 -17.74
N ARG A 105 -11.48 2.40 -17.93
CA ARG A 105 -12.13 3.38 -17.03
C ARG A 105 -12.25 2.86 -15.61
N TYR A 106 -12.61 1.59 -15.46
CA TYR A 106 -12.69 0.91 -14.19
C TYR A 106 -11.33 0.89 -13.47
N SER A 107 -10.28 0.41 -14.14
CA SER A 107 -8.92 0.34 -13.56
C SER A 107 -8.36 1.72 -13.19
N ILE A 108 -8.61 2.75 -14.02
CA ILE A 108 -8.20 4.13 -13.70
C ILE A 108 -8.93 4.63 -12.44
N LYS A 109 -10.22 4.35 -12.31
CA LYS A 109 -10.98 4.76 -11.11
C LYS A 109 -10.44 4.05 -9.86
N ASP A 110 -10.24 2.74 -9.93
CA ASP A 110 -9.69 1.96 -8.82
C ASP A 110 -8.31 2.50 -8.39
N THR A 111 -7.44 2.79 -9.34
CA THR A 111 -6.12 3.37 -9.06
C THR A 111 -6.23 4.75 -8.39
N LYS A 112 -7.13 5.60 -8.86
CA LYS A 112 -7.35 6.93 -8.27
C LYS A 112 -7.89 6.90 -6.85
N LEU A 113 -8.58 5.84 -6.45
CA LEU A 113 -9.07 5.65 -5.09
C LEU A 113 -7.96 5.31 -4.09
N LEU A 114 -6.82 4.80 -4.55
CA LEU A 114 -5.76 4.33 -3.66
C LEU A 114 -5.14 5.45 -2.82
N PHE A 115 -4.91 6.62 -3.42
CA PHE A 115 -4.28 7.72 -2.69
C PHE A 115 -5.18 8.31 -1.60
N PRO A 116 -6.45 8.70 -1.85
CA PRO A 116 -7.36 9.13 -0.79
C PRO A 116 -7.56 8.06 0.30
N LEU A 117 -7.61 6.78 -0.10
CA LEU A 117 -7.71 5.70 0.86
C LEU A 117 -6.45 5.60 1.73
N PHE A 118 -5.26 5.70 1.14
CA PHE A 118 -4.00 5.75 1.87
C PHE A 118 -3.98 6.90 2.88
N GLU A 119 -4.33 8.12 2.46
CA GLU A 119 -4.37 9.30 3.35
C GLU A 119 -5.30 9.07 4.56
N THR A 120 -6.45 8.42 4.33
CA THR A 120 -7.40 8.11 5.40
C THR A 120 -6.86 7.08 6.39
N VAL A 121 -6.09 6.10 5.92
CA VAL A 121 -5.65 4.96 6.75
C VAL A 121 -4.16 4.96 7.06
N LYS A 122 -3.41 5.99 6.68
CA LYS A 122 -1.94 6.03 6.79
C LYS A 122 -1.41 5.78 8.20
N SER A 123 -2.16 6.15 9.24
CA SER A 123 -1.80 5.87 10.63
C SER A 123 -1.76 4.38 10.97
N TYR A 124 -2.43 3.54 10.18
CA TYR A 124 -2.45 2.08 10.31
C TYR A 124 -1.51 1.38 9.34
N VAL A 125 -0.98 2.11 8.36
CA VAL A 125 -0.05 1.55 7.37
C VAL A 125 1.31 1.32 8.02
N LYS A 126 1.83 0.10 7.88
CA LYS A 126 3.23 -0.17 8.21
C LYS A 126 4.09 0.31 7.05
N MET A 127 4.69 1.49 7.20
CA MET A 127 5.58 2.02 6.18
C MET A 127 6.76 1.08 5.96
N PRO A 128 7.14 0.82 4.71
CA PRO A 128 8.23 -0.11 4.38
C PRO A 128 9.62 0.42 4.79
N HIS A 129 9.75 1.73 4.92
CA HIS A 129 10.87 2.45 5.52
C HIS A 129 10.36 3.80 6.06
N PRO A 130 11.07 4.40 7.02
CA PRO A 130 10.73 5.73 7.48
C PRO A 130 10.91 6.75 6.34
N LEU A 131 10.02 7.73 6.26
CA LEU A 131 10.16 8.87 5.33
C LEU A 131 11.23 9.87 5.80
N THR A 132 11.62 9.79 7.08
CA THR A 132 12.60 10.66 7.70
C THR A 132 13.63 9.83 8.48
N GLU A 133 14.84 10.32 8.56
CA GLU A 133 15.88 9.75 9.41
C GLU A 133 15.75 10.30 10.84
N GLY A 134 16.11 9.47 11.82
CA GLY A 134 16.09 9.86 13.24
C GLY A 134 14.69 9.86 13.87
N ASP A 135 14.58 10.55 14.99
CA ASP A 135 13.40 10.54 15.87
C ASP A 135 12.67 11.91 15.88
N ASP A 136 13.10 12.87 15.07
CA ASP A 136 12.63 14.27 15.12
C ASP A 136 11.39 14.51 14.26
N ALA A 137 11.08 13.57 13.37
CA ALA A 137 9.90 13.67 12.52
C ALA A 137 9.19 12.31 12.35
N CYS A 138 7.92 12.36 12.01
CA CYS A 138 7.07 11.19 11.83
C CYS A 138 7.52 10.33 10.65
N HIS A 139 7.77 9.07 10.88
CA HIS A 139 8.17 8.11 9.86
C HIS A 139 7.10 7.86 8.77
N SER A 140 5.84 8.23 9.05
CA SER A 140 4.72 8.00 8.11
C SER A 140 4.31 9.23 7.30
N CYS A 141 4.54 10.46 7.80
CA CYS A 141 4.10 11.68 7.12
C CYS A 141 5.09 12.84 7.18
N GLY A 142 6.24 12.67 7.83
CA GLY A 142 7.27 13.70 7.93
C GLY A 142 6.98 14.85 8.89
N SER A 143 5.84 14.86 9.58
CA SER A 143 5.50 15.92 10.55
C SER A 143 6.42 15.89 11.76
N GLU A 144 6.90 17.05 12.21
CA GLU A 144 7.71 17.22 13.42
C GLU A 144 6.86 17.36 14.70
N ASP A 145 5.53 17.47 14.55
CA ASP A 145 4.61 17.52 15.69
C ASP A 145 4.43 16.16 16.33
N LEU A 146 5.35 15.82 17.22
CA LEU A 146 5.46 14.53 17.88
C LEU A 146 5.21 14.64 19.38
N GLN A 147 4.42 13.72 19.90
CA GLN A 147 4.17 13.58 21.32
C GLN A 147 4.89 12.34 21.88
N LYS A 148 5.72 12.53 22.91
CA LYS A 148 6.32 11.44 23.66
C LYS A 148 5.27 10.75 24.53
N ARG A 149 5.11 9.42 24.38
CA ARG A 149 4.07 8.62 25.04
C ARG A 149 4.65 7.36 25.70
N GLY A 150 5.57 7.55 26.66
CA GLY A 150 6.23 6.46 27.39
C GLY A 150 7.21 5.69 26.51
N PHE A 151 7.43 4.43 26.80
CA PHE A 151 8.48 3.63 26.18
C PHE A 151 7.95 2.34 25.57
N HIS A 152 8.56 1.95 24.46
CA HIS A 152 8.54 0.57 23.98
C HIS A 152 9.68 -0.18 24.69
N VAL A 153 9.33 -1.21 25.41
CA VAL A 153 10.30 -1.98 26.22
C VAL A 153 10.52 -3.35 25.59
N THR A 154 11.76 -3.69 25.38
CA THR A 154 12.22 -5.03 25.01
C THR A 154 12.96 -5.66 26.19
N ARG A 155 13.35 -6.92 26.09
CA ARG A 155 14.11 -7.61 27.15
C ARG A 155 15.46 -6.92 27.48
N THR A 156 16.07 -6.22 26.54
CA THR A 156 17.43 -5.67 26.69
C THR A 156 17.52 -4.15 26.56
N ALA A 157 16.44 -3.48 26.17
CA ALA A 157 16.42 -2.05 25.92
C ALA A 157 15.02 -1.47 26.00
N ARG A 158 14.96 -0.16 26.11
CA ARG A 158 13.73 0.63 25.92
C ARG A 158 13.97 1.71 24.87
N TYR A 159 12.91 2.07 24.16
CA TYR A 159 12.91 3.07 23.10
C TYR A 159 11.79 4.08 23.37
N GLN A 160 12.03 5.35 23.15
CA GLN A 160 10.97 6.37 23.29
C GLN A 160 9.82 6.02 22.36
N ARG A 161 8.60 5.88 22.89
CA ARG A 161 7.41 5.73 22.07
C ARG A 161 6.86 7.09 21.72
N LEU A 162 6.57 7.28 20.44
CA LEU A 162 6.16 8.54 19.84
C LEU A 162 4.79 8.38 19.17
N ARG A 163 3.98 9.43 19.28
CA ARG A 163 2.73 9.58 18.54
C ARG A 163 2.83 10.86 17.72
N CYS A 164 2.53 10.76 16.43
CA CYS A 164 2.40 11.91 15.56
C CYS A 164 1.03 12.56 15.75
N ASN A 165 0.98 13.87 16.02
CA ASN A 165 -0.28 14.62 16.10
C ASN A 165 -0.85 14.92 14.71
N GLY A 166 0.00 15.00 13.67
CA GLY A 166 -0.43 15.26 12.30
C GLY A 166 -1.22 14.11 11.65
N CYS A 167 -0.72 12.87 11.76
CA CYS A 167 -1.38 11.73 11.10
C CYS A 167 -1.88 10.63 12.05
N GLY A 168 -1.60 10.74 13.37
CA GLY A 168 -2.00 9.77 14.37
C GLY A 168 -1.15 8.50 14.42
N SER A 169 -0.10 8.37 13.60
CA SER A 169 0.78 7.20 13.60
C SER A 169 1.56 7.06 14.89
N TRP A 170 1.81 5.79 15.27
CA TRP A 170 2.62 5.42 16.41
C TRP A 170 3.89 4.73 15.94
N PHE A 171 5.02 5.12 16.52
CA PHE A 171 6.31 4.48 16.28
C PHE A 171 7.19 4.59 17.54
N HIS A 172 8.33 3.99 17.52
CA HIS A 172 9.34 4.17 18.56
C HIS A 172 10.61 4.73 17.93
N GLY A 173 11.32 5.53 18.70
CA GLY A 173 12.58 6.10 18.31
C GLY A 173 13.65 5.03 18.08
N THR A 174 14.74 5.45 17.45
CA THR A 174 15.90 4.63 17.12
C THR A 174 16.90 4.59 18.25
N THR A 175 16.91 5.62 19.12
CA THR A 175 17.85 5.73 20.25
C THR A 175 17.61 4.64 21.28
N ARG A 176 18.59 3.76 21.41
CA ARG A 176 18.58 2.67 22.39
C ARG A 176 18.91 3.19 23.77
N ILE A 177 18.01 2.97 24.74
CA ILE A 177 18.25 3.20 26.16
C ILE A 177 18.43 1.82 26.81
N PRO A 178 19.62 1.49 27.39
CA PRO A 178 19.82 0.20 28.03
C PRO A 178 18.79 -0.05 29.13
N ALA A 179 18.31 -1.27 29.21
CA ALA A 179 17.37 -1.69 30.26
C ALA A 179 18.11 -2.09 31.55
N SER A 180 19.13 -1.33 31.96
CA SER A 180 19.96 -1.60 33.13
C SER A 180 19.19 -1.65 34.47
N ASN A 181 17.88 -1.36 34.46
CA ASN A 181 17.03 -1.33 35.65
C ASN A 181 15.74 -2.14 35.53
N VAL A 182 15.59 -3.00 34.54
CA VAL A 182 14.48 -3.96 34.53
C VAL A 182 14.92 -5.15 35.39
N ARG A 183 14.69 -5.06 36.70
CA ARG A 183 14.71 -6.25 37.57
C ARG A 183 13.62 -7.19 37.04
N ALA A 184 14.03 -8.42 36.70
CA ALA A 184 13.09 -9.50 36.53
C ALA A 184 12.28 -9.63 37.84
N LEU A 185 10.97 -9.48 37.73
CA LEU A 185 10.03 -9.91 38.75
C LEU A 185 9.83 -11.40 38.60
#